data_107a8fc2fde794be1653dd01373a0f8f
#
_entry.id   107a8fc2fde794be1653dd01373a0f8f
#
_cell.length_a   1.000
_cell.length_b   1.000
_cell.length_c   1.000
_cell.angle_alpha   90.00
_cell.angle_beta   90.00
_cell.angle_gamma   90.00
#
_symmetry.space_group_name_H-M   'P 1'
#
loop_
_entity.id
_entity.type
_entity.pdbx_description
1 polymer ?
#
loop_
_entity_poly.entity_id
_entity_poly.type
_entity_poly.pdbx_seq_one_letter_code
_entity_poly.pdbx_strand_id
1 'polypeptide(L)'
;MKLTDHGVFLCGGVPQQTAPLSPAEGRKRTMAYRILQAHNQSGDEQNLRIRFDAMLSHDITYVGIIQQARASGMKEFPIPYALTNCHNSLCAVGGTINEDDHVFGLSAAKKYGGIYVPANQSVIHSYAREQMAACGAMILGSDSHTRYGCLLYTSDAA
;
A
#
# COMPACT_ATOMS: atom_id res chain seq x y z
N MET A 1 -7.83 19.97 22.13
CA MET A 1 -7.01 19.81 20.92
C MET A 1 -7.09 21.11 20.14
N LYS A 2 -5.96 21.75 19.81
CA LYS A 2 -5.93 22.99 19.05
C LYS A 2 -5.56 22.66 17.61
N LEU A 3 -6.44 22.93 16.67
CA LEU A 3 -6.18 22.77 15.25
C LEU A 3 -5.48 24.01 14.73
N THR A 4 -4.49 23.83 13.89
CA THR A 4 -3.81 24.90 13.15
C THR A 4 -4.11 24.72 11.67
N ASP A 5 -4.28 25.81 10.96
CA ASP A 5 -4.53 25.86 9.51
C ASP A 5 -3.23 25.85 8.69
N HIS A 6 -2.11 25.81 9.36
CA HIS A 6 -0.77 25.74 8.76
C HIS A 6 0.10 24.70 9.46
N GLY A 7 1.15 24.25 8.77
CA GLY A 7 2.08 23.27 9.31
C GLY A 7 2.85 23.82 10.51
N VAL A 8 3.26 22.90 11.38
CA VAL A 8 4.12 23.22 12.54
C VAL A 8 5.46 22.51 12.38
N PHE A 9 6.49 23.07 12.94
CA PHE A 9 7.82 22.45 13.00
C PHE A 9 8.03 21.81 14.36
N LEU A 10 8.57 20.61 14.37
CA LEU A 10 8.91 19.92 15.61
C LEU A 10 10.39 20.13 15.91
N CYS A 11 10.70 21.02 16.84
CA CYS A 11 12.07 21.33 17.27
C CYS A 11 12.31 20.78 18.67
N GLY A 12 13.19 19.76 18.77
CA GLY A 12 13.45 19.11 20.05
C GLY A 12 12.20 18.51 20.73
N GLY A 13 11.21 18.06 19.93
CA GLY A 13 9.94 17.54 20.44
C GLY A 13 8.87 18.60 20.72
N VAL A 14 9.18 19.88 20.58
CA VAL A 14 8.24 20.99 20.85
C VAL A 14 7.72 21.56 19.54
N PRO A 15 6.37 21.65 19.36
CA PRO A 15 5.78 22.29 18.18
C PRO A 15 6.07 23.80 18.17
N GLN A 16 6.57 24.29 17.05
CA GLN A 16 6.83 25.72 16.82
C GLN A 16 6.18 26.17 15.52
N GLN A 17 5.66 27.41 15.50
CA GLN A 17 5.06 28.00 14.28
C GLN A 17 6.11 28.57 13.34
N THR A 18 7.22 29.02 13.87
CA THR A 18 8.34 29.56 13.09
C THR A 18 9.50 28.58 13.12
N ALA A 19 9.97 28.17 11.95
CA ALA A 19 11.15 27.33 11.85
C ALA A 19 12.41 28.18 11.62
N PRO A 20 13.56 27.69 12.08
CA PRO A 20 14.85 28.23 11.71
C PRO A 20 15.25 27.90 10.26
N LEU A 21 14.33 27.32 9.50
CA LEU A 21 14.55 26.79 8.14
C LEU A 21 13.53 27.37 7.17
N SER A 22 13.93 27.54 5.92
CA SER A 22 12.99 27.82 4.84
C SER A 22 11.99 26.68 4.66
N PRO A 23 10.77 26.93 4.12
CA PRO A 23 9.80 25.87 3.83
C PRO A 23 10.36 24.77 2.93
N ALA A 24 11.22 25.10 1.99
CA ALA A 24 11.87 24.16 1.08
C ALA A 24 12.83 23.21 1.82
N GLU A 25 13.63 23.74 2.73
CA GLU A 25 14.52 22.94 3.58
C GLU A 25 13.74 22.10 4.60
N GLY A 26 12.69 22.66 5.18
CA GLY A 26 11.80 21.95 6.09
C GLY A 26 11.14 20.76 5.41
N ARG A 27 10.66 20.92 4.17
CA ARG A 27 10.10 19.83 3.35
C ARG A 27 11.09 18.66 3.22
N LYS A 28 12.35 18.94 2.91
CA LYS A 28 13.40 17.89 2.73
C LYS A 28 13.70 17.11 4.00
N ARG A 29 13.32 17.62 5.17
CA ARG A 29 13.50 16.94 6.46
C ARG A 29 12.32 16.10 6.91
N THR A 30 11.18 16.12 6.17
CA THR A 30 10.02 15.29 6.50
C THR A 30 10.28 13.82 6.18
N MET A 31 9.64 12.92 6.94
CA MET A 31 9.67 11.48 6.67
C MET A 31 9.13 11.17 5.27
N ALA A 32 8.00 11.77 4.90
CA ALA A 32 7.39 11.56 3.60
C ALA A 32 8.35 11.89 2.44
N TYR A 33 9.02 13.05 2.50
CA TYR A 33 10.00 13.41 1.46
C TYR A 33 11.14 12.39 1.37
N ARG A 34 11.71 11.99 2.51
CA ARG A 34 12.82 11.03 2.55
C ARG A 34 12.43 9.68 2.00
N ILE A 35 11.25 9.18 2.35
CA ILE A 35 10.74 7.89 1.86
C ILE A 35 10.48 7.98 0.34
N LEU A 36 9.81 9.03 -0.13
CA LEU A 36 9.56 9.24 -1.55
C LEU A 36 10.87 9.31 -2.35
N GLN A 37 11.86 10.05 -1.87
CA GLN A 37 13.16 10.16 -2.56
C GLN A 37 13.95 8.85 -2.53
N ALA A 38 13.87 8.08 -1.45
CA ALA A 38 14.52 6.77 -1.38
C ALA A 38 13.97 5.76 -2.40
N HIS A 39 12.69 5.91 -2.79
CA HIS A 39 12.02 5.05 -3.77
C HIS A 39 11.96 5.67 -5.17
N ASN A 40 12.49 6.88 -5.34
CA ASN A 40 12.45 7.57 -6.61
C ASN A 40 13.55 7.08 -7.56
N GLN A 41 13.15 6.62 -8.74
CA GLN A 41 14.04 6.14 -9.79
C GLN A 41 14.26 7.16 -10.91
N SER A 42 13.58 8.33 -10.87
CA SER A 42 13.71 9.31 -11.94
C SER A 42 14.96 10.18 -11.84
N GLY A 43 15.52 10.34 -10.65
CA GLY A 43 16.54 11.34 -10.36
C GLY A 43 16.02 12.79 -10.32
N ASP A 44 14.72 13.02 -10.54
CA ASP A 44 14.07 14.33 -10.50
C ASP A 44 13.28 14.46 -9.19
N GLU A 45 13.50 15.54 -8.44
CA GLU A 45 12.78 15.80 -7.18
C GLU A 45 11.33 16.26 -7.38
N GLN A 46 10.94 16.64 -8.58
CA GLN A 46 9.59 17.13 -8.89
C GLN A 46 8.75 16.11 -9.64
N ASN A 47 9.38 15.33 -10.54
CA ASN A 47 8.72 14.31 -11.33
C ASN A 47 9.18 12.93 -10.88
N LEU A 48 8.51 12.41 -9.83
CA LEU A 48 8.90 11.17 -9.19
C LEU A 48 8.49 9.95 -10.02
N ARG A 49 9.41 8.99 -10.16
CA ARG A 49 9.12 7.64 -10.64
C ARG A 49 9.35 6.68 -9.49
N ILE A 50 8.28 6.36 -8.79
CA ILE A 50 8.33 5.57 -7.55
C ILE A 50 8.32 4.08 -7.86
N ARG A 51 9.20 3.34 -7.19
CA ARG A 51 9.15 1.88 -7.09
C ARG A 51 8.69 1.50 -5.69
N PHE A 52 7.62 0.72 -5.60
CA PHE A 52 7.12 0.18 -4.34
C PHE A 52 7.89 -1.07 -3.93
N ASP A 53 7.96 -1.34 -2.62
CA ASP A 53 8.60 -2.53 -2.06
C ASP A 53 7.68 -3.75 -2.09
N ALA A 54 6.38 -3.53 -1.97
CA ALA A 54 5.38 -4.58 -1.98
C ALA A 54 4.01 -4.07 -2.42
N MET A 55 3.15 -5.00 -2.79
CA MET A 55 1.73 -4.76 -3.09
C MET A 55 0.85 -5.66 -2.25
N LEU A 56 -0.39 -5.19 -2.00
CA LEU A 56 -1.42 -6.05 -1.44
C LEU A 56 -2.80 -5.67 -1.98
N SER A 57 -3.64 -6.67 -2.14
CA SER A 57 -5.02 -6.51 -2.60
C SER A 57 -5.93 -7.49 -1.89
N HIS A 58 -7.21 -7.22 -1.90
CA HIS A 58 -8.21 -8.14 -1.38
C HIS A 58 -9.01 -8.81 -2.53
N ASP A 59 -9.81 -9.78 -2.18
CA ASP A 59 -10.58 -10.64 -3.07
C ASP A 59 -11.40 -9.87 -4.14
N ILE A 60 -12.02 -8.75 -3.81
CA ILE A 60 -12.79 -7.96 -4.78
C ILE A 60 -11.88 -7.33 -5.85
N THR A 61 -10.65 -6.95 -5.50
CA THR A 61 -9.82 -6.13 -6.38
C THR A 61 -8.76 -6.92 -7.13
N TYR A 62 -8.14 -7.94 -6.52
CA TYR A 62 -7.01 -8.62 -7.16
C TYR A 62 -7.39 -9.38 -8.43
N VAL A 63 -8.63 -9.87 -8.55
CA VAL A 63 -9.08 -10.59 -9.75
C VAL A 63 -8.96 -9.70 -10.98
N GLY A 64 -9.56 -8.51 -10.94
CA GLY A 64 -9.50 -7.56 -12.04
C GLY A 64 -8.07 -7.07 -12.32
N ILE A 65 -7.30 -6.77 -11.29
CA ILE A 65 -5.89 -6.33 -11.41
C ILE A 65 -5.05 -7.39 -12.13
N ILE A 66 -5.16 -8.65 -11.69
CA ILE A 66 -4.38 -9.75 -12.28
C ILE A 66 -4.84 -10.06 -13.71
N GLN A 67 -6.14 -9.99 -14.00
CA GLN A 67 -6.64 -10.18 -15.35
C GLN A 67 -6.10 -9.12 -16.32
N GLN A 68 -6.07 -7.85 -15.92
CA GLN A 68 -5.48 -6.77 -16.74
C GLN A 68 -3.97 -6.95 -16.90
N ALA A 69 -3.27 -7.30 -15.83
CA ALA A 69 -1.83 -7.56 -15.90
C ALA A 69 -1.49 -8.73 -16.81
N ARG A 70 -2.29 -9.81 -16.78
CA ARG A 70 -2.17 -10.94 -17.74
C ARG A 70 -2.36 -10.50 -19.19
N ALA A 71 -3.40 -9.71 -19.45
CA ALA A 71 -3.65 -9.17 -20.79
C ALA A 71 -2.50 -8.29 -21.29
N SER A 72 -1.76 -7.65 -20.38
CA SER A 72 -0.57 -6.87 -20.68
C SER A 72 0.72 -7.70 -20.76
N GLY A 73 0.63 -9.03 -20.68
CA GLY A 73 1.77 -9.94 -20.86
C GLY A 73 2.56 -10.24 -19.59
N MET A 74 2.00 -10.01 -18.40
CA MET A 74 2.65 -10.34 -17.14
C MET A 74 2.97 -11.83 -17.04
N LYS A 75 4.22 -12.14 -16.63
CA LYS A 75 4.70 -13.52 -16.46
C LYS A 75 4.89 -13.88 -14.98
N GLU A 76 5.23 -12.90 -14.15
CA GLU A 76 5.43 -13.03 -12.70
C GLU A 76 5.09 -11.69 -12.03
N PHE A 77 4.84 -11.70 -10.73
CA PHE A 77 4.67 -10.46 -9.99
C PHE A 77 6.03 -9.76 -9.84
N PRO A 78 6.12 -8.46 -10.20
CA PRO A 78 7.40 -7.75 -10.24
C PRO A 78 7.96 -7.40 -8.85
N ILE A 79 7.12 -7.45 -7.82
CA ILE A 79 7.44 -7.21 -6.42
C ILE A 79 6.59 -8.15 -5.55
N PRO A 80 6.94 -8.37 -4.27
CA PRO A 80 6.11 -9.15 -3.35
C PRO A 80 4.66 -8.68 -3.37
N TYR A 81 3.75 -9.60 -3.64
CA TYR A 81 2.32 -9.29 -3.76
C TYR A 81 1.49 -10.23 -2.90
N ALA A 82 0.79 -9.65 -1.91
CA ALA A 82 -0.13 -10.37 -1.06
C ALA A 82 -1.57 -10.28 -1.56
N LEU A 83 -2.18 -11.44 -1.78
CA LEU A 83 -3.57 -11.63 -2.19
C LEU A 83 -4.36 -12.07 -0.96
N THR A 84 -5.14 -11.17 -0.38
CA THR A 84 -5.88 -11.43 0.85
C THR A 84 -7.36 -11.71 0.56
N ASN A 85 -7.93 -12.71 1.22
CA ASN A 85 -9.33 -13.10 1.07
C ASN A 85 -10.13 -12.67 2.29
N CYS A 86 -10.27 -11.37 2.48
CA CYS A 86 -10.73 -10.82 3.74
C CYS A 86 -11.89 -9.83 3.62
N HIS A 87 -12.25 -9.40 2.42
CA HIS A 87 -13.27 -8.37 2.27
C HIS A 87 -14.67 -8.94 2.11
N ASN A 88 -14.84 -9.86 1.18
CA ASN A 88 -16.10 -10.61 0.97
C ASN A 88 -15.98 -12.07 1.44
N SER A 89 -14.99 -12.36 2.22
CA SER A 89 -14.62 -13.72 2.61
C SER A 89 -15.46 -14.29 3.73
N LEU A 90 -16.71 -13.91 3.80
CA LEU A 90 -17.64 -14.68 4.60
C LEU A 90 -17.91 -16.00 3.87
N CYS A 91 -16.99 -16.94 4.03
CA CYS A 91 -17.12 -18.29 3.46
C CYS A 91 -18.45 -18.96 3.83
N ALA A 92 -19.15 -18.41 4.83
CA ALA A 92 -20.46 -18.87 5.26
C ALA A 92 -21.64 -18.14 4.59
N VAL A 93 -21.40 -17.04 3.90
CA VAL A 93 -22.47 -16.27 3.22
C VAL A 93 -22.44 -16.55 1.71
N GLY A 94 -21.71 -17.56 1.33
CA GLY A 94 -21.26 -17.90 0.03
C GLY A 94 -22.27 -17.85 -1.10
N GLY A 95 -21.96 -16.97 -2.03
CA GLY A 95 -22.21 -17.28 -3.41
C GLY A 95 -20.93 -17.87 -4.00
N THR A 96 -21.09 -18.76 -4.99
CA THR A 96 -19.99 -19.37 -5.75
C THR A 96 -18.97 -18.37 -6.27
N ILE A 97 -19.37 -17.13 -6.51
CA ILE A 97 -18.50 -16.04 -6.99
C ILE A 97 -17.33 -15.78 -6.06
N ASN A 98 -17.57 -15.70 -4.74
CA ASN A 98 -16.50 -15.42 -3.77
C ASN A 98 -15.53 -16.61 -3.65
N GLU A 99 -16.05 -17.82 -3.73
CA GLU A 99 -15.23 -19.04 -3.73
C GLU A 99 -14.38 -19.13 -4.99
N ASP A 100 -14.93 -18.78 -6.14
CA ASP A 100 -14.21 -18.72 -7.40
C ASP A 100 -13.08 -17.67 -7.37
N ASP A 101 -13.32 -16.52 -6.75
CA ASP A 101 -12.29 -15.49 -6.55
C ASP A 101 -11.16 -16.01 -5.64
N HIS A 102 -11.47 -16.76 -4.60
CA HIS A 102 -10.46 -17.38 -3.73
C HIS A 102 -9.64 -18.45 -4.46
N VAL A 103 -10.28 -19.30 -5.23
CA VAL A 103 -9.59 -20.30 -6.08
C VAL A 103 -8.72 -19.60 -7.12
N PHE A 104 -9.23 -18.56 -7.76
CA PHE A 104 -8.45 -17.75 -8.68
C PHE A 104 -7.22 -17.13 -7.99
N GLY A 105 -7.39 -16.51 -6.82
CA GLY A 105 -6.30 -15.90 -6.05
C GLY A 105 -5.22 -16.92 -5.68
N LEU A 106 -5.59 -18.11 -5.20
CA LEU A 106 -4.65 -19.18 -4.88
C LEU A 106 -3.88 -19.64 -6.12
N SER A 107 -4.60 -19.83 -7.25
CA SER A 107 -3.97 -20.26 -8.50
C SER A 107 -3.02 -19.19 -9.06
N ALA A 108 -3.41 -17.93 -8.96
CA ALA A 108 -2.61 -16.79 -9.39
C ALA A 108 -1.35 -16.64 -8.54
N ALA A 109 -1.47 -16.75 -7.20
CA ALA A 109 -0.32 -16.71 -6.31
C ALA A 109 0.70 -17.81 -6.64
N LYS A 110 0.23 -19.04 -6.84
CA LYS A 110 1.08 -20.17 -7.25
C LYS A 110 1.76 -19.93 -8.60
N LYS A 111 1.01 -19.39 -9.56
CA LYS A 111 1.50 -19.21 -10.94
C LYS A 111 2.49 -18.05 -11.07
N TYR A 112 2.25 -16.95 -10.38
CA TYR A 112 2.98 -15.69 -10.55
C TYR A 112 3.91 -15.34 -9.38
N GLY A 113 4.01 -16.22 -8.36
CA GLY A 113 4.92 -16.03 -7.24
C GLY A 113 4.40 -15.13 -6.12
N GLY A 114 3.08 -15.06 -5.92
CA GLY A 114 2.44 -14.25 -4.88
C GLY A 114 2.32 -14.93 -3.51
N ILE A 115 1.94 -14.14 -2.52
CA ILE A 115 1.59 -14.60 -1.17
C ILE A 115 0.07 -14.71 -1.11
N TYR A 116 -0.45 -15.91 -0.85
CA TYR A 116 -1.87 -16.13 -0.68
C TYR A 116 -2.25 -16.14 0.80
N VAL A 117 -3.14 -15.24 1.21
CA VAL A 117 -3.66 -15.16 2.56
C VAL A 117 -5.10 -15.68 2.56
N PRO A 118 -5.36 -16.85 3.16
CA PRO A 118 -6.70 -17.45 3.17
C PRO A 118 -7.74 -16.59 3.89
N ALA A 119 -9.01 -16.88 3.61
CA ALA A 119 -10.13 -16.32 4.35
C ALA A 119 -10.00 -16.58 5.87
N ASN A 120 -10.54 -15.67 6.66
CA ASN A 120 -10.59 -15.74 8.13
C ASN A 120 -9.23 -15.68 8.85
N GLN A 121 -8.12 -15.40 8.15
CA GLN A 121 -6.83 -15.21 8.80
C GLN A 121 -6.61 -13.77 9.24
N SER A 122 -6.86 -12.82 8.35
CA SER A 122 -6.59 -11.41 8.64
C SER A 122 -7.32 -10.49 7.66
N VAL A 123 -7.69 -9.32 8.12
CA VAL A 123 -8.09 -8.23 7.23
C VAL A 123 -6.85 -7.68 6.53
N ILE A 124 -6.99 -7.25 5.26
CA ILE A 124 -5.90 -6.73 4.42
C ILE A 124 -5.00 -5.74 5.19
N HIS A 125 -5.60 -4.78 5.91
CA HIS A 125 -4.85 -3.73 6.61
C HIS A 125 -4.06 -4.25 7.80
N SER A 126 -4.61 -5.20 8.55
CA SER A 126 -3.94 -5.86 9.66
C SER A 126 -2.78 -6.71 9.16
N TYR A 127 -3.00 -7.48 8.10
CA TYR A 127 -1.95 -8.25 7.45
C TYR A 127 -0.80 -7.35 6.98
N ALA A 128 -1.13 -6.26 6.29
CA ALA A 128 -0.14 -5.30 5.82
C ALA A 128 0.72 -4.75 6.96
N ARG A 129 0.07 -4.32 8.04
CA ARG A 129 0.75 -3.73 9.19
C ARG A 129 1.63 -4.72 9.94
N GLU A 130 1.16 -5.95 10.10
CA GLU A 130 1.82 -6.95 10.94
C GLU A 130 2.88 -7.77 10.22
N GLN A 131 2.71 -7.97 8.91
CA GLN A 131 3.55 -8.88 8.15
C GLN A 131 4.42 -8.19 7.08
N MET A 132 4.05 -7.00 6.63
CA MET A 132 4.72 -6.36 5.50
C MET A 132 5.30 -4.99 5.82
N ALA A 133 4.72 -4.27 6.79
CA ALA A 133 5.16 -2.91 7.10
C ALA A 133 6.53 -2.91 7.78
N ALA A 134 7.42 -2.06 7.26
CA ALA A 134 8.74 -1.79 7.84
C ALA A 134 9.03 -0.30 7.81
N CYS A 135 9.96 0.15 8.64
CA CYS A 135 10.35 1.56 8.67
C CYS A 135 10.91 1.98 7.31
N GLY A 136 10.31 2.99 6.72
CA GLY A 136 10.70 3.51 5.41
C GLY A 136 10.15 2.75 4.21
N ALA A 137 9.42 1.65 4.39
CA ALA A 137 8.83 0.90 3.28
C ALA A 137 7.66 1.64 2.63
N MET A 138 7.51 1.44 1.33
CA MET A 138 6.38 1.89 0.54
C MET A 138 5.59 0.70 0.02
N ILE A 139 4.35 0.56 0.47
CA ILE A 139 3.46 -0.54 0.11
C ILE A 139 2.26 0.01 -0.64
N LEU A 140 1.96 -0.56 -1.81
CA LEU A 140 0.80 -0.22 -2.61
C LEU A 140 -0.37 -1.13 -2.25
N GLY A 141 -1.45 -0.57 -1.75
CA GLY A 141 -2.68 -1.30 -1.46
C GLY A 141 -3.83 -0.90 -2.36
N SER A 142 -4.66 -1.85 -2.74
CA SER A 142 -5.84 -1.63 -3.60
C SER A 142 -7.13 -1.35 -2.82
N ASP A 143 -7.03 -1.00 -1.56
CA ASP A 143 -8.18 -0.68 -0.71
C ASP A 143 -8.04 0.74 -0.13
N SER A 144 -9.15 1.47 -0.07
CA SER A 144 -9.22 2.86 0.40
C SER A 144 -8.76 3.05 1.86
N HIS A 145 -8.84 2.00 2.68
CA HIS A 145 -8.41 2.01 4.07
C HIS A 145 -6.95 1.54 4.26
N THR A 146 -6.20 1.32 3.20
CA THR A 146 -4.78 0.88 3.28
C THR A 146 -3.92 1.84 4.12
N ARG A 147 -4.25 3.12 4.15
CA ARG A 147 -3.63 4.12 5.04
C ARG A 147 -3.73 3.78 6.54
N TYR A 148 -4.67 2.94 6.97
CA TYR A 148 -4.82 2.53 8.37
C TYR A 148 -3.59 1.79 8.90
N GLY A 149 -2.87 1.09 8.03
CA GLY A 149 -1.61 0.42 8.37
C GLY A 149 -0.39 1.36 8.47
N CYS A 150 -0.58 2.68 8.48
CA CYS A 150 0.49 3.68 8.35
C CYS A 150 1.29 3.53 7.05
N LEU A 151 0.66 3.01 6.01
CA LEU A 151 1.24 2.87 4.69
C LEU A 151 1.21 4.24 4.00
N LEU A 152 2.27 4.58 3.30
CA LEU A 152 2.45 5.92 2.75
C LEU A 152 1.53 6.23 1.58
N TYR A 153 1.02 5.20 0.90
CA TYR A 153 0.22 5.39 -0.31
C TYR A 153 -0.94 4.40 -0.38
N THR A 154 -2.11 4.90 -0.75
CA THR A 154 -3.28 4.11 -1.13
C THR A 154 -3.64 4.42 -2.58
N SER A 155 -3.96 3.41 -3.36
CA SER A 155 -4.57 3.60 -4.67
C SER A 155 -6.08 3.78 -4.50
N ASP A 156 -6.49 4.88 -3.92
CA ASP A 156 -7.88 5.26 -3.93
C ASP A 156 -8.13 6.04 -5.22
N ALA A 157 -8.63 5.35 -6.20
CA ALA A 157 -9.26 5.96 -7.35
C ALA A 157 -10.76 6.06 -7.02
N ALA A 158 -11.13 7.11 -6.31
CA ALA A 158 -12.51 7.50 -6.22
C ALA A 158 -13.01 8.01 -7.56
#